data_1f9f248819247f3ff2bf65ab5bd08620
#
_entry.id   1f9f248819247f3ff2bf65ab5bd08620
#
_cell.length_a   1.000
_cell.length_b   1.000
_cell.length_c   1.000
_cell.angle_alpha   90.00
_cell.angle_beta   90.00
_cell.angle_gamma   90.00
#
_symmetry.space_group_name_H-M   'P 1'
#
loop_
_entity.id
_entity.type
_entity.pdbx_description
1 polymer ?
#
loop_
_entity_poly.entity_id
_entity_poly.type
_entity_poly.pdbx_seq_one_letter_code
_entity_poly.pdbx_strand_id
1 'polypeptide(L)'
;MKLNTNSNLYTFIYSAVMVIIVAVLLAVVSQALAPKQQANILLDKQKQILGALKVDYSAGNPAEIYMVLVNDTLTYGDKEVYVANLNGETKYILPLSGKGLWGGIGGYLALDADKNTIYGVNFNHESETPGLGAKIVEMPFREQFEGKHIRNAAGEVVSVAVLKAGKHADGQEQVDAISGATITSSGVSTMLEVNLAEYAVFLNEGNGDASLNGENDENVEPVKEEE
;
A
#
# COMPACT_ATOMS: atom_id res chain seq x y z
N MET A 1 17.48 30.73 -51.17
CA MET A 1 16.23 31.27 -50.61
C MET A 1 16.50 31.70 -49.18
N LYS A 2 16.49 33.01 -48.85
CA LYS A 2 16.70 33.48 -47.48
C LYS A 2 15.37 33.30 -46.74
N LEU A 3 15.36 32.43 -45.72
CA LEU A 3 14.20 32.27 -44.83
C LEU A 3 13.98 33.56 -44.04
N ASN A 4 12.79 34.11 -44.13
CA ASN A 4 12.41 35.28 -43.32
C ASN A 4 12.05 34.80 -41.88
N THR A 5 13.05 34.81 -41.00
CA THR A 5 12.94 34.34 -39.61
C THR A 5 12.03 35.21 -38.74
N ASN A 6 11.63 36.41 -39.24
CA ASN A 6 10.71 37.32 -38.53
C ASN A 6 9.23 37.12 -38.94
N SER A 7 8.90 36.15 -39.78
CA SER A 7 7.54 35.93 -40.18
C SER A 7 6.82 35.03 -39.13
N ASN A 8 5.56 35.35 -38.84
CA ASN A 8 4.74 34.53 -37.94
C ASN A 8 4.66 33.06 -38.39
N LEU A 9 4.61 32.83 -39.71
CA LEU A 9 4.59 31.47 -40.27
C LEU A 9 5.85 30.68 -39.95
N TYR A 10 7.03 31.31 -40.05
CA TYR A 10 8.28 30.68 -39.68
C TYR A 10 8.32 30.30 -38.21
N THR A 11 7.87 31.22 -37.33
CA THR A 11 7.81 30.95 -35.88
C THR A 11 6.88 29.78 -35.56
N PHE A 12 5.69 29.70 -36.20
CA PHE A 12 4.77 28.58 -36.02
C PHE A 12 5.38 27.25 -36.47
N ILE A 13 5.93 27.19 -37.66
CA ILE A 13 6.55 25.97 -38.18
C ILE A 13 7.74 25.54 -37.32
N TYR A 14 8.62 26.48 -36.96
CA TYR A 14 9.75 26.20 -36.09
C TYR A 14 9.32 25.64 -34.73
N SER A 15 8.33 26.28 -34.07
CA SER A 15 7.82 25.83 -32.78
C SER A 15 7.18 24.43 -32.90
N ALA A 16 6.39 24.18 -33.94
CA ALA A 16 5.75 22.88 -34.17
C ALA A 16 6.82 21.78 -34.37
N VAL A 17 7.82 22.04 -35.20
CA VAL A 17 8.92 21.06 -35.44
C VAL A 17 9.69 20.78 -34.16
N MET A 18 10.01 21.81 -33.37
CA MET A 18 10.71 21.65 -32.08
C MET A 18 9.90 20.82 -31.09
N VAL A 19 8.58 21.08 -30.96
CA VAL A 19 7.68 20.30 -30.09
C VAL A 19 7.62 18.84 -30.53
N ILE A 20 7.51 18.59 -31.86
CA ILE A 20 7.47 17.21 -32.39
C ILE A 20 8.77 16.47 -32.08
N ILE A 21 9.93 17.12 -32.32
CA ILE A 21 11.24 16.49 -32.03
C ILE A 21 11.35 16.15 -30.55
N VAL A 22 11.02 17.08 -29.66
CA VAL A 22 11.08 16.85 -28.20
C VAL A 22 10.09 15.74 -27.79
N ALA A 23 8.86 15.76 -28.31
CA ALA A 23 7.88 14.72 -28.02
C ALA A 23 8.34 13.33 -28.45
N VAL A 24 8.91 13.21 -29.65
CA VAL A 24 9.45 11.92 -30.16
C VAL A 24 10.62 11.46 -29.29
N LEU A 25 11.57 12.35 -28.95
CA LEU A 25 12.69 11.98 -28.10
C LEU A 25 12.23 11.51 -26.71
N LEU A 26 11.29 12.22 -26.09
CA LEU A 26 10.73 11.83 -24.80
C LEU A 26 9.99 10.48 -24.89
N ALA A 27 9.21 10.26 -25.94
CA ALA A 27 8.48 8.99 -26.15
C ALA A 27 9.46 7.80 -26.29
N VAL A 28 10.51 7.96 -27.09
CA VAL A 28 11.54 6.91 -27.31
C VAL A 28 12.26 6.58 -25.99
N VAL A 29 12.71 7.61 -25.26
CA VAL A 29 13.39 7.43 -23.98
C VAL A 29 12.45 6.77 -22.95
N SER A 30 11.20 7.23 -22.86
CA SER A 30 10.20 6.68 -21.95
C SER A 30 9.94 5.20 -22.23
N GLN A 31 9.75 4.82 -23.50
CA GLN A 31 9.55 3.42 -23.89
C GLN A 31 10.77 2.53 -23.62
N ALA A 32 11.97 3.05 -23.89
CA ALA A 32 13.20 2.31 -23.64
C ALA A 32 13.45 2.05 -22.15
N LEU A 33 13.00 2.97 -21.26
CA LEU A 33 13.14 2.84 -19.81
C LEU A 33 12.00 2.09 -19.15
N ALA A 34 10.83 1.97 -19.78
CA ALA A 34 9.63 1.36 -19.19
C ALA A 34 9.87 -0.04 -18.58
N PRO A 35 10.59 -0.98 -19.22
CA PRO A 35 10.83 -2.31 -18.62
C PRO A 35 11.66 -2.23 -17.32
N LYS A 36 12.66 -1.34 -17.28
CA LYS A 36 13.48 -1.14 -16.09
C LYS A 36 12.69 -0.48 -14.97
N GLN A 37 11.83 0.48 -15.30
CA GLN A 37 10.95 1.13 -14.34
C GLN A 37 9.98 0.13 -13.71
N GLN A 38 9.34 -0.73 -14.52
CA GLN A 38 8.45 -1.77 -14.01
C GLN A 38 9.16 -2.77 -13.11
N ALA A 39 10.36 -3.21 -13.48
CA ALA A 39 11.18 -4.08 -12.64
C ALA A 39 11.53 -3.42 -11.29
N ASN A 40 11.88 -2.13 -11.31
CA ASN A 40 12.18 -1.38 -10.10
C ASN A 40 10.95 -1.20 -9.21
N ILE A 41 9.78 -0.89 -9.79
CA ILE A 41 8.50 -0.76 -9.05
C ILE A 41 8.14 -2.08 -8.37
N LEU A 42 8.27 -3.21 -9.09
CA LEU A 42 8.03 -4.52 -8.51
C LEU A 42 8.99 -4.83 -7.36
N LEU A 43 10.28 -4.58 -7.55
CA LEU A 43 11.29 -4.79 -6.53
C LEU A 43 11.05 -3.90 -5.31
N ASP A 44 10.64 -2.65 -5.51
CA ASP A 44 10.31 -1.74 -4.42
C ASP A 44 9.08 -2.20 -3.63
N LYS A 45 8.02 -2.65 -4.32
CA LYS A 45 6.85 -3.29 -3.71
C LYS A 45 7.27 -4.48 -2.82
N GLN A 46 8.11 -5.36 -3.34
CA GLN A 46 8.61 -6.52 -2.59
C GLN A 46 9.40 -6.11 -1.35
N LYS A 47 10.30 -5.13 -1.47
CA LYS A 47 11.06 -4.58 -0.34
C LYS A 47 10.15 -3.96 0.73
N GLN A 48 9.11 -3.24 0.32
CA GLN A 48 8.17 -2.63 1.24
C GLN A 48 7.37 -3.68 2.01
N ILE A 49 6.93 -4.76 1.35
CA ILE A 49 6.24 -5.89 2.00
C ILE A 49 7.17 -6.58 2.99
N LEU A 50 8.42 -6.88 2.59
CA LEU A 50 9.43 -7.45 3.48
C LEU A 50 9.73 -6.52 4.67
N GLY A 51 9.73 -5.21 4.43
CA GLY A 51 9.89 -4.20 5.49
C GLY A 51 8.74 -4.19 6.50
N ALA A 52 7.50 -4.44 6.07
CA ALA A 52 6.35 -4.60 6.97
C ALA A 52 6.44 -5.90 7.78
N LEU A 53 7.00 -6.96 7.19
CA LEU A 53 7.31 -8.22 7.86
C LEU A 53 8.57 -8.17 8.73
N LYS A 54 9.25 -7.03 8.82
CA LYS A 54 10.52 -6.84 9.56
C LYS A 54 11.63 -7.80 9.13
N VAL A 55 11.62 -8.21 7.87
CA VAL A 55 12.62 -9.11 7.31
C VAL A 55 13.83 -8.31 6.84
N ASP A 56 15.01 -8.65 7.33
CA ASP A 56 16.26 -8.09 6.82
C ASP A 56 16.65 -8.78 5.50
N TYR A 57 16.68 -8.00 4.45
CA TYR A 57 17.07 -8.44 3.11
C TYR A 57 18.43 -7.86 2.67
N SER A 58 19.19 -7.27 3.59
CA SER A 58 20.51 -6.66 3.28
C SER A 58 21.55 -7.69 2.80
N ALA A 59 21.44 -8.93 3.24
CA ALA A 59 22.36 -10.01 2.91
C ALA A 59 21.93 -10.89 1.71
N GLY A 60 20.77 -10.59 1.06
CA GLY A 60 20.21 -11.44 0.01
C GLY A 60 19.49 -10.66 -1.09
N ASN A 61 18.96 -11.42 -2.06
CA ASN A 61 18.12 -10.84 -3.11
C ASN A 61 16.67 -10.67 -2.58
N PRO A 62 16.14 -9.44 -2.45
CA PRO A 62 14.81 -9.23 -1.93
C PRO A 62 13.70 -9.95 -2.69
N ALA A 63 13.85 -10.10 -4.02
CA ALA A 63 12.87 -10.81 -4.83
C ALA A 63 12.80 -12.31 -4.49
N GLU A 64 13.93 -12.96 -4.26
CA GLU A 64 13.99 -14.36 -3.87
C GLU A 64 13.41 -14.58 -2.47
N ILE A 65 13.78 -13.73 -1.51
CA ILE A 65 13.25 -13.77 -0.15
C ILE A 65 11.74 -13.59 -0.16
N TYR A 66 11.23 -12.62 -0.95
CA TYR A 66 9.80 -12.38 -1.12
C TYR A 66 9.07 -13.63 -1.64
N MET A 67 9.59 -14.29 -2.69
CA MET A 67 8.99 -15.48 -3.28
C MET A 67 8.93 -16.68 -2.32
N VAL A 68 9.84 -16.76 -1.36
CA VAL A 68 9.86 -17.82 -0.33
C VAL A 68 8.84 -17.54 0.77
N LEU A 69 8.67 -16.28 1.17
CA LEU A 69 7.84 -15.91 2.31
C LEU A 69 6.39 -15.64 1.94
N VAL A 70 6.14 -14.97 0.81
CA VAL A 70 4.78 -14.60 0.36
C VAL A 70 4.25 -15.72 -0.54
N ASN A 71 3.33 -16.49 0.00
CA ASN A 71 2.87 -17.73 -0.63
C ASN A 71 1.59 -17.54 -1.46
N ASP A 72 0.78 -16.52 -1.14
CA ASP A 72 -0.51 -16.32 -1.77
C ASP A 72 -0.90 -14.83 -1.80
N THR A 73 -1.87 -14.51 -2.67
CA THR A 73 -2.49 -13.19 -2.75
C THR A 73 -4.00 -13.38 -2.88
N LEU A 74 -4.72 -12.98 -1.85
CA LEU A 74 -6.16 -12.99 -1.82
C LEU A 74 -6.71 -11.69 -2.43
N THR A 75 -7.84 -11.77 -3.13
CA THR A 75 -8.47 -10.60 -3.75
C THR A 75 -9.86 -10.39 -3.17
N TYR A 76 -10.10 -9.20 -2.64
CA TYR A 76 -11.39 -8.77 -2.10
C TYR A 76 -11.87 -7.52 -2.84
N GLY A 77 -12.74 -7.72 -3.83
CA GLY A 77 -13.15 -6.65 -4.75
C GLY A 77 -11.95 -6.16 -5.58
N ASP A 78 -11.52 -4.92 -5.38
CA ASP A 78 -10.35 -4.29 -6.02
C ASP A 78 -9.09 -4.31 -5.12
N LYS A 79 -9.18 -4.93 -3.93
CA LYS A 79 -8.10 -4.96 -2.94
C LYS A 79 -7.35 -6.29 -2.93
N GLU A 80 -6.04 -6.20 -2.79
CA GLU A 80 -5.15 -7.35 -2.62
C GLU A 80 -4.75 -7.49 -1.14
N VAL A 81 -4.70 -8.71 -0.64
CA VAL A 81 -4.15 -9.08 0.65
C VAL A 81 -3.06 -10.11 0.41
N TYR A 82 -1.82 -9.80 0.74
CA TYR A 82 -0.72 -10.75 0.61
C TYR A 82 -0.67 -11.64 1.83
N VAL A 83 -0.49 -12.95 1.61
CA VAL A 83 -0.36 -13.94 2.67
C VAL A 83 1.08 -14.42 2.72
N ALA A 84 1.72 -14.23 3.86
CA ALA A 84 3.08 -14.66 4.08
C ALA A 84 3.15 -15.69 5.20
N ASN A 85 4.11 -16.61 5.10
CA ASN A 85 4.47 -17.51 6.19
C ASN A 85 5.83 -17.08 6.73
N LEU A 86 5.86 -16.65 7.98
CA LEU A 86 7.08 -16.26 8.66
C LEU A 86 7.31 -17.18 9.87
N ASN A 87 8.35 -18.00 9.79
CA ASN A 87 8.69 -18.98 10.85
C ASN A 87 7.54 -19.94 11.23
N GLY A 88 6.68 -20.30 10.28
CA GLY A 88 5.52 -21.16 10.50
C GLY A 88 4.24 -20.43 10.92
N GLU A 89 4.29 -19.12 11.09
CA GLU A 89 3.13 -18.28 11.39
C GLU A 89 2.64 -17.56 10.16
N THR A 90 1.32 -17.54 9.97
CA THR A 90 0.68 -16.77 8.89
C THR A 90 0.64 -15.30 9.25
N LYS A 91 1.04 -14.45 8.30
CA LYS A 91 0.91 -12.99 8.37
C LYS A 91 0.12 -12.50 7.17
N TYR A 92 -0.77 -11.54 7.40
CA TYR A 92 -1.55 -10.89 6.35
C TYR A 92 -1.05 -9.49 6.11
N ILE A 93 -0.73 -9.15 4.87
CA ILE A 93 -0.16 -7.85 4.53
C ILE A 93 -1.15 -7.07 3.67
N LEU A 94 -1.59 -5.93 4.18
CA LEU A 94 -2.56 -5.04 3.57
C LEU A 94 -1.85 -3.84 2.96
N PRO A 95 -1.98 -3.59 1.64
CA PRO A 95 -1.59 -2.33 1.04
C PRO A 95 -2.36 -1.15 1.62
N LEU A 96 -1.66 -0.05 1.86
CA LEU A 96 -2.23 1.19 2.35
C LEU A 96 -1.97 2.33 1.37
N SER A 97 -2.96 3.17 1.14
CA SER A 97 -2.81 4.39 0.35
C SER A 97 -3.61 5.54 0.96
N GLY A 98 -3.02 6.71 0.97
CA GLY A 98 -3.62 7.89 1.56
C GLY A 98 -2.97 9.18 1.09
N LYS A 99 -3.27 10.26 1.77
CA LYS A 99 -2.79 11.60 1.43
C LYS A 99 -2.11 12.24 2.63
N GLY A 100 -0.86 12.68 2.42
CA GLY A 100 -0.12 13.47 3.37
C GLY A 100 -0.34 14.97 3.18
N LEU A 101 0.64 15.77 3.61
CA LEU A 101 0.60 17.23 3.45
C LEU A 101 0.95 17.66 2.02
N TRP A 102 2.00 17.09 1.44
CA TRP A 102 2.54 17.51 0.14
C TRP A 102 2.33 16.51 -0.99
N GLY A 103 2.03 15.26 -0.67
CA GLY A 103 1.85 14.22 -1.67
C GLY A 103 1.15 13.00 -1.15
N GLY A 104 1.18 11.93 -1.94
CA GLY A 104 0.72 10.62 -1.53
C GLY A 104 1.56 10.07 -0.38
N ILE A 105 0.90 9.40 0.54
CA ILE A 105 1.51 8.53 1.53
C ILE A 105 0.93 7.14 1.36
N GLY A 106 1.67 6.12 1.70
CA GLY A 106 1.20 4.76 1.58
C GLY A 106 2.08 3.79 2.33
N GLY A 107 1.95 2.52 2.00
CA GLY A 107 2.80 1.47 2.56
C GLY A 107 2.07 0.15 2.71
N TYR A 108 2.51 -0.62 3.70
CA TYR A 108 2.00 -1.95 3.99
C TYR A 108 1.84 -2.14 5.48
N LEU A 109 0.71 -2.69 5.88
CA LEU A 109 0.39 -3.11 7.25
C LEU A 109 0.41 -4.64 7.30
N ALA A 110 1.28 -5.21 8.11
CA ALA A 110 1.29 -6.64 8.39
C ALA A 110 0.53 -6.92 9.69
N LEU A 111 -0.44 -7.83 9.61
CA LEU A 111 -1.21 -8.34 10.74
C LEU A 111 -0.80 -9.77 11.06
N ASP A 112 -0.92 -10.15 12.31
CA ASP A 112 -0.83 -11.53 12.75
C ASP A 112 -2.02 -12.38 12.24
N ALA A 113 -1.96 -13.68 12.43
CA ALA A 113 -2.99 -14.63 12.02
C ALA A 113 -4.37 -14.34 12.62
N ASP A 114 -4.42 -13.61 13.74
CA ASP A 114 -5.66 -13.17 14.41
C ASP A 114 -6.39 -12.04 13.66
N LYS A 115 -5.82 -11.51 12.60
CA LYS A 115 -6.34 -10.36 11.83
C LYS A 115 -6.66 -9.12 12.70
N ASN A 116 -5.97 -8.99 13.82
CA ASN A 116 -6.17 -7.92 14.80
C ASN A 116 -4.86 -7.28 15.25
N THR A 117 -3.87 -8.09 15.59
CA THR A 117 -2.59 -7.60 16.12
C THR A 117 -1.69 -7.16 14.99
N ILE A 118 -1.18 -5.94 15.06
CA ILE A 118 -0.21 -5.41 14.10
C ILE A 118 1.15 -6.05 14.37
N TYR A 119 1.63 -6.84 13.41
CA TYR A 119 2.98 -7.39 13.43
C TYR A 119 4.03 -6.33 13.11
N GLY A 120 3.75 -5.49 12.11
CA GLY A 120 4.61 -4.39 11.72
C GLY A 120 4.02 -3.54 10.61
N VAL A 121 4.62 -2.39 10.39
CA VAL A 121 4.22 -1.46 9.31
C VAL A 121 5.43 -1.00 8.52
N ASN A 122 5.22 -0.73 7.24
CA ASN A 122 6.20 -0.04 6.41
C ASN A 122 5.51 1.07 5.66
N PHE A 123 5.78 2.33 6.03
CA PHE A 123 5.22 3.50 5.36
C PHE A 123 6.17 4.04 4.30
N ASN A 124 5.60 4.70 3.32
CA ASN A 124 6.30 5.49 2.31
C ASN A 124 5.61 6.84 2.10
N HIS A 125 6.28 7.75 1.39
CA HIS A 125 5.74 9.04 1.00
C HIS A 125 6.37 9.50 -0.33
N GLU A 126 5.65 10.33 -1.06
CA GLU A 126 6.14 10.90 -2.32
C GLU A 126 6.95 12.17 -2.11
N SER A 127 6.48 13.09 -1.28
CA SER A 127 6.98 14.47 -1.26
C SER A 127 6.98 15.12 0.14
N GLU A 128 6.89 14.33 1.22
CA GLU A 128 6.88 14.90 2.57
C GLU A 128 8.22 15.55 2.94
N THR A 129 8.17 16.56 3.79
CA THR A 129 9.36 17.33 4.18
C THR A 129 10.32 16.49 5.02
N PRO A 130 11.61 16.37 4.62
CA PRO A 130 12.64 15.70 5.42
C PRO A 130 12.73 16.27 6.86
N GLY A 131 12.87 15.37 7.84
CA GLY A 131 12.94 15.75 9.25
C GLY A 131 11.59 16.11 9.90
N LEU A 132 10.51 16.20 9.11
CA LEU A 132 9.13 16.43 9.53
C LEU A 132 8.24 15.27 9.09
N GLY A 133 7.35 15.49 8.12
CA GLY A 133 6.41 14.46 7.62
C GLY A 133 7.11 13.21 7.07
N ALA A 134 8.27 13.35 6.45
CA ALA A 134 9.06 12.23 5.98
C ALA A 134 9.48 11.23 7.08
N LYS A 135 9.42 11.61 8.36
CA LYS A 135 9.71 10.70 9.48
C LYS A 135 8.73 9.54 9.63
N ILE A 136 7.63 9.52 8.89
CA ILE A 136 6.72 8.36 8.90
C ILE A 136 7.42 7.07 8.47
N VAL A 137 8.50 7.15 7.66
CA VAL A 137 9.28 5.98 7.22
C VAL A 137 10.33 5.52 8.24
N GLU A 138 10.63 6.33 9.24
CA GLU A 138 11.67 6.05 10.22
C GLU A 138 11.21 5.02 11.26
N MET A 139 12.14 4.17 11.72
CA MET A 139 11.88 3.12 12.71
C MET A 139 11.17 3.64 13.98
N PRO A 140 11.58 4.77 14.62
CA PRO A 140 10.96 5.23 15.86
C PRO A 140 9.46 5.55 15.74
N PHE A 141 8.98 5.86 14.53
CA PHE A 141 7.55 6.05 14.29
C PHE A 141 6.86 4.74 14.01
N ARG A 142 7.47 3.88 13.18
CA ARG A 142 6.89 2.61 12.74
C ARG A 142 6.76 1.59 13.88
N GLU A 143 7.75 1.52 14.76
CA GLU A 143 7.78 0.59 15.89
C GLU A 143 6.64 0.82 16.90
N GLN A 144 6.09 2.03 16.96
CA GLN A 144 4.95 2.33 17.83
C GLN A 144 3.68 1.54 17.47
N PHE A 145 3.57 1.08 16.24
CA PHE A 145 2.43 0.30 15.77
C PHE A 145 2.52 -1.19 16.13
N GLU A 146 3.70 -1.68 16.46
CA GLU A 146 3.92 -3.09 16.76
C GLU A 146 3.16 -3.52 18.00
N GLY A 147 2.44 -4.65 17.89
CA GLY A 147 1.60 -5.17 18.95
C GLY A 147 0.34 -4.36 19.25
N LYS A 148 0.07 -3.27 18.51
CA LYS A 148 -1.20 -2.54 18.60
C LYS A 148 -2.33 -3.34 17.97
N HIS A 149 -3.55 -3.08 18.42
CA HIS A 149 -4.76 -3.73 17.94
C HIS A 149 -5.55 -2.81 17.02
N ILE A 150 -6.10 -3.37 15.95
CA ILE A 150 -6.99 -2.64 15.04
C ILE A 150 -8.48 -2.76 15.44
N ARG A 151 -8.78 -3.54 16.50
CA ARG A 151 -10.12 -3.71 17.03
C ARG A 151 -10.23 -3.19 18.45
N ASN A 152 -11.40 -2.63 18.76
CA ASN A 152 -11.76 -2.23 20.12
C ASN A 152 -12.20 -3.45 20.96
N ALA A 153 -12.51 -3.22 22.23
CA ALA A 153 -12.98 -4.24 23.16
C ALA A 153 -14.34 -4.89 22.75
N ALA A 154 -15.11 -4.24 21.88
CA ALA A 154 -16.34 -4.79 21.30
C ALA A 154 -16.09 -5.65 20.06
N GLY A 155 -14.84 -5.77 19.59
CA GLY A 155 -14.46 -6.51 18.40
C GLY A 155 -14.65 -5.76 17.08
N GLU A 156 -15.02 -4.48 17.13
CA GLU A 156 -15.20 -3.63 15.95
C GLU A 156 -13.85 -3.12 15.46
N VAL A 157 -13.66 -3.09 14.13
CA VAL A 157 -12.45 -2.50 13.50
C VAL A 157 -12.48 -0.99 13.67
N VAL A 158 -11.52 -0.45 14.42
CA VAL A 158 -11.45 0.99 14.77
C VAL A 158 -10.17 1.68 14.29
N SER A 159 -9.20 0.90 13.81
CA SER A 159 -7.89 1.43 13.41
C SER A 159 -7.01 1.86 14.60
N VAL A 160 -5.78 2.30 14.29
CA VAL A 160 -4.84 2.89 15.24
C VAL A 160 -4.72 4.38 14.95
N ALA A 161 -5.14 5.20 15.89
CA ALA A 161 -5.11 6.65 15.76
C ALA A 161 -3.72 7.22 16.04
N VAL A 162 -3.25 8.10 15.17
CA VAL A 162 -2.06 8.90 15.45
C VAL A 162 -2.50 10.15 16.22
N LEU A 163 -2.06 10.29 17.46
CA LEU A 163 -2.43 11.40 18.32
C LEU A 163 -1.90 12.74 17.81
N LYS A 164 -2.46 13.84 18.32
CA LYS A 164 -1.93 15.18 18.04
C LYS A 164 -0.63 15.39 18.81
N ALA A 165 0.29 16.14 18.22
CA ALA A 165 1.56 16.50 18.85
C ALA A 165 1.36 17.07 20.26
N GLY A 166 2.18 16.60 21.22
CA GLY A 166 2.10 16.97 22.63
C GLY A 166 1.14 16.11 23.46
N LYS A 167 0.46 15.14 22.87
CA LYS A 167 -0.23 14.06 23.59
C LYS A 167 0.61 12.78 23.49
N HIS A 168 0.57 11.97 24.54
CA HIS A 168 1.22 10.66 24.57
C HIS A 168 0.20 9.54 24.50
N ALA A 169 0.51 8.53 23.69
CA ALA A 169 -0.31 7.36 23.54
C ALA A 169 -0.24 6.49 24.81
N ASP A 170 -1.40 6.15 25.36
CA ASP A 170 -1.55 5.32 26.56
C ASP A 170 -2.41 4.07 26.32
N GLY A 171 -2.93 3.91 25.10
CA GLY A 171 -3.82 2.82 24.69
C GLY A 171 -3.28 1.94 23.57
N GLN A 172 -3.95 0.80 23.35
CA GLN A 172 -3.64 -0.14 22.27
C GLN A 172 -4.01 0.39 20.89
N GLU A 173 -4.90 1.36 20.83
CA GLU A 173 -5.44 1.93 19.59
C GLU A 173 -4.79 3.29 19.23
N GLN A 174 -3.63 3.61 19.84
CA GLN A 174 -3.02 4.93 19.72
C GLN A 174 -1.50 4.88 19.58
N VAL A 175 -0.95 5.82 18.81
CA VAL A 175 0.48 6.09 18.68
C VAL A 175 0.75 7.60 18.73
N ASP A 176 1.97 7.98 19.09
CA ASP A 176 2.39 9.38 19.18
C ASP A 176 2.57 9.98 17.78
N ALA A 177 2.15 11.24 17.63
CA ALA A 177 2.40 12.00 16.41
C ALA A 177 3.86 12.41 16.25
N ILE A 178 4.26 12.67 15.03
CA ILE A 178 5.55 13.28 14.71
C ILE A 178 5.48 14.77 15.01
N SER A 179 6.39 15.24 15.88
CA SER A 179 6.50 16.66 16.20
C SER A 179 6.77 17.50 14.95
N GLY A 180 5.98 18.55 14.76
CA GLY A 180 6.08 19.42 13.59
C GLY A 180 5.46 18.87 12.30
N ALA A 181 4.86 17.67 12.32
CA ALA A 181 4.24 17.03 11.16
C ALA A 181 2.77 16.64 11.42
N THR A 182 2.00 17.52 12.02
CA THR A 182 0.62 17.27 12.46
C THR A 182 -0.29 16.83 11.29
N ILE A 183 -0.18 17.45 10.12
CA ILE A 183 -1.03 17.13 8.97
C ILE A 183 -0.68 15.75 8.41
N THR A 184 0.61 15.44 8.25
CA THR A 184 1.05 14.11 7.80
C THR A 184 0.67 13.03 8.81
N SER A 185 0.83 13.29 10.11
CA SER A 185 0.40 12.37 11.18
C SER A 185 -1.10 12.10 11.14
N SER A 186 -1.93 13.15 10.95
CA SER A 186 -3.38 12.98 10.73
C SER A 186 -3.67 12.22 9.43
N GLY A 187 -2.87 12.45 8.39
CA GLY A 187 -2.97 11.71 7.12
C GLY A 187 -2.75 10.21 7.30
N VAL A 188 -1.76 9.81 8.11
CA VAL A 188 -1.53 8.39 8.46
C VAL A 188 -2.73 7.82 9.21
N SER A 189 -3.28 8.53 10.19
CA SER A 189 -4.46 8.10 10.94
C SER A 189 -5.66 7.86 10.02
N THR A 190 -5.96 8.84 9.14
CA THR A 190 -7.05 8.73 8.16
C THR A 190 -6.80 7.62 7.14
N MET A 191 -5.54 7.47 6.68
CA MET A 191 -5.16 6.39 5.77
C MET A 191 -5.47 5.01 6.38
N LEU A 192 -5.06 4.79 7.63
CA LEU A 192 -5.34 3.52 8.32
C LEU A 192 -6.84 3.30 8.48
N GLU A 193 -7.59 4.29 8.95
CA GLU A 193 -9.04 4.21 9.16
C GLU A 193 -9.78 3.86 7.86
N VAL A 194 -9.51 4.59 6.79
CA VAL A 194 -10.19 4.38 5.50
C VAL A 194 -9.83 3.03 4.90
N ASN A 195 -8.53 2.68 4.86
CA ASN A 195 -8.12 1.42 4.25
C ASN A 195 -8.61 0.20 5.07
N LEU A 196 -8.55 0.23 6.40
CA LEU A 196 -9.06 -0.88 7.21
C LEU A 196 -10.57 -1.07 7.05
N ALA A 197 -11.33 0.01 6.87
CA ALA A 197 -12.76 -0.08 6.53
C ALA A 197 -12.99 -0.75 5.17
N GLU A 198 -12.13 -0.48 4.17
CA GLU A 198 -12.19 -1.13 2.85
C GLU A 198 -11.86 -2.63 2.91
N TYR A 199 -11.04 -3.07 3.89
CA TYR A 199 -10.74 -4.47 4.15
C TYR A 199 -11.71 -5.15 5.13
N ALA A 200 -12.83 -4.52 5.49
CA ALA A 200 -13.75 -5.03 6.51
C ALA A 200 -14.26 -6.45 6.21
N VAL A 201 -14.51 -6.80 4.95
CA VAL A 201 -14.93 -8.15 4.53
C VAL A 201 -13.86 -9.16 4.92
N PHE A 202 -12.61 -8.96 4.48
CA PHE A 202 -11.48 -9.82 4.82
C PHE A 202 -11.24 -9.92 6.32
N LEU A 203 -11.29 -8.79 7.02
CA LEU A 203 -11.01 -8.74 8.46
C LEU A 203 -12.07 -9.46 9.27
N ASN A 204 -13.32 -9.51 8.82
CA ASN A 204 -14.42 -10.18 9.52
C ASN A 204 -14.59 -11.65 9.13
N GLU A 205 -13.97 -12.12 8.05
CA GLU A 205 -13.93 -13.54 7.71
C GLU A 205 -13.20 -14.35 8.78
N GLY A 206 -13.91 -15.28 9.40
CA GLY A 206 -13.38 -16.16 10.45
C GLY A 206 -13.65 -15.68 11.89
N ASN A 207 -14.18 -14.46 12.08
CA ASN A 207 -14.57 -13.95 13.40
C ASN A 207 -16.08 -13.98 13.66
N GLY A 208 -16.88 -14.47 12.72
CA GLY A 208 -18.32 -14.55 12.86
C GLY A 208 -18.94 -15.57 11.92
N ASP A 209 -19.59 -16.53 12.53
CA ASP A 209 -20.66 -17.35 12.00
C ASP A 209 -20.35 -18.62 11.19
N ALA A 210 -20.43 -19.71 11.93
CA ALA A 210 -20.92 -21.00 11.47
C ALA A 210 -22.43 -20.99 11.06
N SER A 211 -23.01 -19.88 10.60
CA SER A 211 -24.47 -19.80 10.36
C SER A 211 -24.91 -19.36 8.94
N LEU A 212 -23.99 -19.21 7.97
CA LEU A 212 -24.40 -18.90 6.59
C LEU A 212 -23.91 -19.89 5.50
N ASN A 213 -23.40 -21.06 5.87
CA ASN A 213 -23.12 -22.14 4.92
C ASN A 213 -24.13 -23.28 5.03
N GLY A 214 -25.37 -22.99 4.69
CA GLY A 214 -26.43 -23.98 4.67
C GLY A 214 -27.61 -23.54 3.84
N GLU A 215 -27.45 -23.29 2.55
CA GLU A 215 -28.53 -23.29 1.55
C GLU A 215 -27.98 -22.82 0.21
N ASN A 216 -27.49 -23.76 -0.58
CA ASN A 216 -27.56 -23.75 -2.05
C ASN A 216 -26.70 -24.85 -2.67
N ASP A 217 -27.08 -26.11 -2.35
CA ASP A 217 -26.74 -27.27 -3.15
C ASP A 217 -27.85 -28.32 -3.04
N GLU A 218 -28.95 -28.03 -3.72
CA GLU A 218 -29.92 -29.07 -4.14
C GLU A 218 -30.85 -28.47 -5.19
N ASN A 219 -30.44 -28.60 -6.46
CA ASN A 219 -31.33 -28.84 -7.59
C ASN A 219 -30.53 -28.85 -8.90
N VAL A 220 -29.88 -29.97 -9.16
CA VAL A 220 -29.61 -30.42 -10.52
C VAL A 220 -30.36 -31.70 -10.75
N GLU A 221 -31.56 -31.59 -11.31
CA GLU A 221 -32.30 -32.75 -11.85
C GLU A 221 -31.50 -33.34 -13.05
N PRO A 222 -31.41 -34.67 -13.14
CA PRO A 222 -30.79 -35.30 -14.30
C PRO A 222 -31.74 -35.24 -15.52
N VAL A 223 -31.21 -34.64 -16.60
CA VAL A 223 -31.87 -34.73 -17.93
C VAL A 223 -31.87 -36.16 -18.36
N LYS A 224 -33.10 -36.73 -18.52
CA LYS A 224 -33.35 -38.02 -19.16
C LYS A 224 -33.06 -37.87 -20.68
N GLU A 225 -32.14 -38.69 -21.20
CA GLU A 225 -32.10 -39.05 -22.60
C GLU A 225 -33.30 -39.92 -22.90
N GLU A 226 -34.14 -39.51 -23.85
CA GLU A 226 -35.10 -40.36 -24.58
C GLU A 226 -34.59 -40.55 -26.01
N GLU A 227 -34.72 -41.78 -26.45
CA GLU A 227 -34.39 -42.44 -27.71
C GLU A 227 -34.55 -41.61 -29.00
#